data_81756434f34fee15151a0c62dfba0c22
#
_entry.id   81756434f34fee15151a0c62dfba0c22
#
_cell.length_a   1.000
_cell.length_b   1.000
_cell.length_c   1.000
_cell.angle_alpha   90.00
_cell.angle_beta   90.00
_cell.angle_gamma   90.00
#
_symmetry.space_group_name_H-M   'P 1'
#
loop_
_entity.id
_entity.type
_entity.pdbx_description
1 polymer ?
#
loop_
_entity_poly.entity_id
_entity_poly.type
_entity_poly.pdbx_seq_one_letter_code
_entity_poly.pdbx_strand_id
1 'polypeptide(L)'
;GKVIYTDPLNLPDNSKKADIILITHQHQDHLQLESINKISDAKTVIYAPITAEYEIKEKTAAKIKRVKPGDSITVSGISLHVTAAYNLKSERIGFHPKKEGFTGYLITINGVKIYFAGDTDKIPEMKKIKCDIALLPVSGTYVMDADEAAEAADLLNPKIVIPMHYGVIVGSENDAVKLKDLLENKKIKTVIKDREVK
;
A
#
# COMPACT_ATOMS: atom_id res chain seq x y z
N GLY A 1 21.79 0.42 2.96
CA GLY A 1 20.43 0.25 3.52
C GLY A 1 19.67 -0.77 2.71
N LYS A 2 18.48 -1.17 3.19
CA LYS A 2 17.59 -2.09 2.48
C LYS A 2 16.67 -1.35 1.53
N VAL A 3 16.36 -1.94 0.39
CA VAL A 3 15.43 -1.41 -0.62
C VAL A 3 14.12 -2.19 -0.53
N ILE A 4 13.02 -1.48 -0.26
CA ILE A 4 11.69 -2.05 -0.14
C ILE A 4 10.80 -1.38 -1.17
N TYR A 5 10.05 -2.17 -1.92
CA TYR A 5 8.99 -1.70 -2.80
C TYR A 5 7.64 -2.18 -2.30
N THR A 6 6.63 -1.35 -2.48
CA THR A 6 5.22 -1.69 -2.26
C THR A 6 4.50 -1.54 -3.59
N ASP A 7 3.79 -2.58 -4.04
CA ASP A 7 3.01 -2.62 -5.28
C ASP A 7 3.74 -1.94 -6.47
N PRO A 8 4.90 -2.46 -6.91
CA PRO A 8 5.71 -1.80 -7.92
C PRO A 8 5.02 -1.77 -9.28
N LEU A 9 4.78 -0.56 -9.80
CA LEU A 9 4.09 -0.29 -11.06
C LEU A 9 4.91 0.64 -11.97
N ASN A 10 5.04 0.30 -13.25
CA ASN A 10 5.70 1.13 -14.29
C ASN A 10 7.09 1.63 -13.91
N LEU A 11 7.89 0.76 -13.31
CA LEU A 11 9.24 1.12 -12.87
C LEU A 11 10.20 1.31 -14.04
N PRO A 12 11.06 2.35 -13.99
CA PRO A 12 12.12 2.54 -14.98
C PRO A 12 13.17 1.42 -14.92
N ASP A 13 13.88 1.20 -16.04
CA ASP A 13 14.84 0.10 -16.18
C ASP A 13 16.05 0.22 -15.25
N ASN A 14 16.39 1.43 -14.84
CA ASN A 14 17.49 1.72 -13.90
C ASN A 14 17.08 1.65 -12.42
N SER A 15 15.90 1.09 -12.11
CA SER A 15 15.43 0.91 -10.74
C SER A 15 16.37 0.00 -9.94
N LYS A 16 16.60 0.33 -8.68
CA LYS A 16 17.43 -0.48 -7.77
C LYS A 16 16.79 -1.84 -7.52
N LYS A 17 17.63 -2.88 -7.40
CA LYS A 17 17.15 -4.20 -6.99
C LYS A 17 16.55 -4.15 -5.59
N ALA A 18 15.45 -4.87 -5.41
CA ALA A 18 14.73 -4.97 -4.15
C ALA A 18 15.33 -6.02 -3.23
N ASP A 19 15.43 -5.69 -1.95
CA ASP A 19 15.60 -6.71 -0.89
C ASP A 19 14.23 -7.34 -0.55
N ILE A 20 13.19 -6.49 -0.50
CA ILE A 20 11.82 -6.88 -0.14
C ILE A 20 10.84 -6.23 -1.10
N ILE A 21 9.85 -7.00 -1.55
CA ILE A 21 8.68 -6.50 -2.27
C ILE A 21 7.45 -6.89 -1.46
N LEU A 22 6.55 -5.93 -1.23
CA LEU A 22 5.27 -6.12 -0.55
C LEU A 22 4.17 -5.94 -1.59
N ILE A 23 3.35 -6.96 -1.80
CA ILE A 23 2.21 -6.93 -2.71
C ILE A 23 0.93 -6.97 -1.89
N THR A 24 0.03 -6.02 -2.11
CA THR A 24 -1.24 -5.94 -1.39
C THR A 24 -2.30 -6.89 -1.93
N HIS A 25 -2.40 -7.02 -3.25
CA HIS A 25 -3.36 -7.88 -3.93
C HIS A 25 -2.99 -8.08 -5.42
N GLN A 26 -3.80 -8.83 -6.15
CA GLN A 26 -3.48 -9.27 -7.52
C GLN A 26 -3.96 -8.34 -8.64
N HIS A 27 -4.63 -7.22 -8.37
CA HIS A 27 -5.04 -6.32 -9.44
C HIS A 27 -3.83 -5.75 -10.20
N GLN A 28 -3.99 -5.51 -11.50
CA GLN A 28 -2.88 -5.21 -12.43
C GLN A 28 -2.12 -3.92 -12.10
N ASP A 29 -2.74 -2.99 -11.42
CA ASP A 29 -2.15 -1.73 -10.93
C ASP A 29 -1.35 -1.88 -9.63
N HIS A 30 -1.39 -3.06 -9.00
CA HIS A 30 -0.64 -3.40 -7.78
C HIS A 30 0.32 -4.57 -8.01
N LEU A 31 0.03 -5.43 -9.00
CA LEU A 31 0.85 -6.57 -9.34
C LEU A 31 1.23 -6.53 -10.82
N GLN A 32 2.33 -5.87 -11.15
CA GLN A 32 2.89 -5.82 -12.49
C GLN A 32 4.16 -6.67 -12.57
N LEU A 33 4.07 -7.83 -13.24
CA LEU A 33 5.19 -8.77 -13.37
C LEU A 33 6.43 -8.16 -14.02
N GLU A 34 6.25 -7.26 -14.98
CA GLU A 34 7.37 -6.56 -15.63
C GLU A 34 8.17 -5.74 -14.60
N SER A 35 7.50 -4.90 -13.81
CA SER A 35 8.14 -4.11 -12.75
C SER A 35 8.77 -4.99 -11.68
N ILE A 36 8.07 -6.06 -11.25
CA ILE A 36 8.62 -7.03 -10.28
C ILE A 36 9.91 -7.65 -10.80
N ASN A 37 9.94 -8.12 -12.05
CA ASN A 37 11.11 -8.78 -12.62
C ASN A 37 12.27 -7.80 -12.88
N LYS A 38 12.01 -6.52 -13.17
CA LYS A 38 13.04 -5.49 -13.27
C LYS A 38 13.82 -5.32 -11.96
N ILE A 39 13.16 -5.41 -10.81
CA ILE A 39 13.76 -5.12 -9.50
C ILE A 39 14.09 -6.35 -8.67
N SER A 40 13.66 -7.55 -9.07
CA SER A 40 13.89 -8.79 -8.30
C SER A 40 15.07 -9.61 -8.81
N ASP A 41 15.62 -10.41 -7.92
CA ASP A 41 16.60 -11.49 -8.18
C ASP A 41 16.38 -12.63 -7.16
N ALA A 42 17.26 -13.63 -7.18
CA ALA A 42 17.18 -14.79 -6.28
C ALA A 42 17.36 -14.45 -4.77
N LYS A 43 17.82 -13.23 -4.43
CA LYS A 43 17.96 -12.75 -3.04
C LYS A 43 16.72 -11.97 -2.58
N THR A 44 15.90 -11.48 -3.51
CA THR A 44 14.67 -10.73 -3.24
C THR A 44 13.64 -11.63 -2.57
N VAL A 45 12.94 -11.09 -1.56
CA VAL A 45 11.80 -11.77 -0.93
C VAL A 45 10.54 -10.97 -1.20
N ILE A 46 9.53 -11.62 -1.81
CA ILE A 46 8.21 -11.06 -2.05
C ILE A 46 7.27 -11.56 -0.95
N TYR A 47 6.60 -10.67 -0.24
CA TYR A 47 5.48 -10.99 0.65
C TYR A 47 4.19 -10.65 -0.07
N ALA A 48 3.29 -11.62 -0.21
CA ALA A 48 2.06 -11.47 -1.00
C ALA A 48 0.92 -12.31 -0.40
N PRO A 49 -0.35 -11.86 -0.45
CA PRO A 49 -1.49 -12.69 -0.13
C PRO A 49 -1.64 -13.83 -1.15
N ILE A 50 -2.44 -14.84 -0.80
CA ILE A 50 -2.62 -16.04 -1.63
C ILE A 50 -3.04 -15.73 -3.07
N THR A 51 -3.90 -14.74 -3.26
CA THR A 51 -4.40 -14.32 -4.58
C THR A 51 -3.27 -13.77 -5.47
N ALA A 52 -2.40 -12.94 -4.91
CA ALA A 52 -1.25 -12.40 -5.62
C ALA A 52 -0.12 -13.44 -5.79
N GLU A 53 0.13 -14.30 -4.77
CA GLU A 53 1.09 -15.39 -4.89
C GLU A 53 0.79 -16.28 -6.08
N TYR A 54 -0.48 -16.61 -6.32
CA TYR A 54 -0.90 -17.46 -7.43
C TYR A 54 -0.50 -16.88 -8.79
N GLU A 55 -0.61 -15.54 -8.93
CA GLU A 55 -0.28 -14.84 -10.17
C GLU A 55 1.23 -14.75 -10.46
N ILE A 56 2.07 -14.72 -9.42
CA ILE A 56 3.53 -14.52 -9.57
C ILE A 56 4.34 -15.80 -9.44
N LYS A 57 3.74 -16.88 -8.92
CA LYS A 57 4.41 -18.17 -8.75
C LYS A 57 5.00 -18.66 -10.07
N GLU A 58 6.28 -19.06 -10.03
CA GLU A 58 7.04 -19.54 -11.20
C GLU A 58 7.29 -18.49 -12.31
N LYS A 59 6.90 -17.22 -12.09
CA LYS A 59 7.07 -16.12 -13.04
C LYS A 59 8.14 -15.11 -12.62
N THR A 60 8.80 -15.33 -11.48
CA THR A 60 9.87 -14.49 -10.96
C THR A 60 11.01 -15.32 -10.35
N ALA A 61 12.22 -14.77 -10.35
CA ALA A 61 13.37 -15.39 -9.67
C ALA A 61 13.35 -15.19 -8.14
N ALA A 62 12.50 -14.29 -7.63
CA ALA A 62 12.40 -13.97 -6.22
C ALA A 62 11.77 -15.10 -5.38
N LYS A 63 12.09 -15.13 -4.09
CA LYS A 63 11.44 -16.02 -3.13
C LYS A 63 10.10 -15.44 -2.72
N ILE A 64 9.01 -16.19 -2.89
CA ILE A 64 7.68 -15.77 -2.49
C ILE A 64 7.37 -16.32 -1.10
N LYS A 65 6.83 -15.48 -0.23
CA LYS A 65 6.31 -15.84 1.08
C LYS A 65 4.86 -15.37 1.18
N ARG A 66 3.96 -16.33 1.32
CA ARG A 66 2.55 -16.05 1.54
C ARG A 66 2.34 -15.37 2.88
N VAL A 67 1.46 -14.36 2.88
CA VAL A 67 1.01 -13.65 4.07
C VAL A 67 -0.51 -13.48 4.09
N LYS A 68 -1.05 -13.20 5.27
CA LYS A 68 -2.46 -12.87 5.48
C LYS A 68 -2.61 -11.81 6.56
N PRO A 69 -3.74 -11.10 6.63
CA PRO A 69 -4.01 -10.16 7.71
C PRO A 69 -3.80 -10.77 9.09
N GLY A 70 -3.07 -10.06 9.96
CA GLY A 70 -2.67 -10.49 11.29
C GLY A 70 -1.28 -11.08 11.41
N ASP A 71 -0.63 -11.45 10.31
CA ASP A 71 0.74 -11.97 10.34
C ASP A 71 1.73 -10.88 10.78
N SER A 72 2.76 -11.31 11.51
CA SER A 72 3.88 -10.46 11.93
C SER A 72 5.20 -11.12 11.59
N ILE A 73 6.07 -10.38 10.91
CA ILE A 73 7.32 -10.88 10.32
C ILE A 73 8.44 -9.92 10.70
N THR A 74 9.59 -10.48 11.09
CA THR A 74 10.82 -9.71 11.25
C THR A 74 11.84 -10.20 10.25
N VAL A 75 12.36 -9.31 9.43
CA VAL A 75 13.36 -9.61 8.41
C VAL A 75 14.39 -8.49 8.31
N SER A 76 15.67 -8.82 8.45
CA SER A 76 16.78 -7.84 8.31
C SER A 76 16.63 -6.57 9.17
N GLY A 77 16.08 -6.69 10.39
CA GLY A 77 15.83 -5.56 11.30
C GLY A 77 14.60 -4.73 10.98
N ILE A 78 13.79 -5.16 10.00
CA ILE A 78 12.51 -4.55 9.63
C ILE A 78 11.40 -5.42 10.20
N SER A 79 10.43 -4.81 10.89
CA SER A 79 9.20 -5.50 11.30
C SER A 79 8.06 -5.15 10.34
N LEU A 80 7.37 -6.18 9.87
CA LEU A 80 6.19 -6.09 9.03
C LEU A 80 5.00 -6.64 9.82
N HIS A 81 3.95 -5.86 9.99
CA HIS A 81 2.65 -6.36 10.43
C HIS A 81 1.66 -6.24 9.28
N VAL A 82 1.09 -7.36 8.89
CA VAL A 82 0.16 -7.45 7.75
C VAL A 82 -1.23 -7.05 8.23
N THR A 83 -1.80 -6.01 7.64
CA THR A 83 -3.14 -5.50 7.96
C THR A 83 -4.16 -5.97 6.93
N ALA A 84 -5.44 -5.92 7.26
CA ALA A 84 -6.50 -6.15 6.27
C ALA A 84 -6.67 -4.91 5.38
N ALA A 85 -7.05 -5.15 4.12
CA ALA A 85 -7.49 -4.13 3.18
C ALA A 85 -8.76 -4.64 2.48
N TYR A 86 -9.87 -3.89 2.54
CA TYR A 86 -11.12 -4.29 1.90
C TYR A 86 -12.13 -3.14 1.81
N ASN A 87 -13.15 -3.30 0.96
CA ASN A 87 -14.24 -2.34 0.86
C ASN A 87 -15.42 -2.70 1.78
N LEU A 88 -16.12 -1.65 2.23
CA LEU A 88 -17.33 -1.72 3.05
C LEU A 88 -18.56 -1.17 2.33
N LYS A 89 -18.39 -0.14 1.48
CA LYS A 89 -19.51 0.50 0.79
C LYS A 89 -20.07 -0.42 -0.28
N SER A 90 -21.40 -0.47 -0.39
CA SER A 90 -22.13 -1.35 -1.29
C SER A 90 -21.74 -1.20 -2.76
N GLU A 91 -21.48 0.04 -3.19
CA GLU A 91 -21.10 0.38 -4.56
C GLU A 91 -19.70 -0.11 -4.97
N ARG A 92 -18.84 -0.46 -4.00
CA ARG A 92 -17.47 -0.88 -4.27
C ARG A 92 -17.02 -2.16 -3.55
N ILE A 93 -17.87 -2.74 -2.71
CA ILE A 93 -17.54 -3.99 -1.97
C ILE A 93 -17.11 -5.14 -2.88
N GLY A 94 -17.56 -5.15 -4.13
CA GLY A 94 -17.22 -6.17 -5.12
C GLY A 94 -15.78 -6.09 -5.63
N PHE A 95 -15.10 -4.94 -5.52
CA PHE A 95 -13.73 -4.77 -5.99
C PHE A 95 -12.71 -5.37 -5.02
N HIS A 96 -12.90 -5.12 -3.71
CA HIS A 96 -11.99 -5.61 -2.67
C HIS A 96 -12.81 -6.27 -1.54
N PRO A 97 -13.41 -7.44 -1.80
CA PRO A 97 -14.23 -8.13 -0.79
C PRO A 97 -13.35 -8.68 0.33
N LYS A 98 -13.78 -8.52 1.58
CA LYS A 98 -13.02 -8.96 2.78
C LYS A 98 -12.58 -10.41 2.74
N LYS A 99 -13.39 -11.30 2.12
CA LYS A 99 -13.13 -12.75 2.02
C LYS A 99 -11.87 -13.09 1.20
N GLU A 100 -11.44 -12.20 0.30
CA GLU A 100 -10.26 -12.41 -0.54
C GLU A 100 -8.94 -12.25 0.23
N GLY A 101 -8.98 -11.65 1.42
CA GLY A 101 -7.82 -11.55 2.30
C GLY A 101 -6.73 -10.61 1.78
N PHE A 102 -7.11 -9.56 1.05
CA PHE A 102 -6.17 -8.53 0.60
C PHE A 102 -5.53 -7.81 1.78
N THR A 103 -4.36 -7.28 1.56
CA THR A 103 -3.48 -6.82 2.63
C THR A 103 -3.05 -5.36 2.46
N GLY A 104 -2.85 -4.70 3.59
CA GLY A 104 -1.96 -3.57 3.74
C GLY A 104 -0.78 -3.97 4.62
N TYR A 105 0.13 -3.05 4.89
CA TYR A 105 1.34 -3.33 5.66
C TYR A 105 1.65 -2.19 6.64
N LEU A 106 1.90 -2.52 7.89
CA LEU A 106 2.54 -1.63 8.85
C LEU A 106 4.01 -2.01 8.93
N ILE A 107 4.87 -1.17 8.37
CA ILE A 107 6.30 -1.38 8.22
C ILE A 107 7.02 -0.58 9.32
N THR A 108 7.82 -1.24 10.16
CA THR A 108 8.61 -0.55 11.18
C THR A 108 10.09 -0.64 10.82
N ILE A 109 10.74 0.52 10.64
CA ILE A 109 12.15 0.65 10.31
C ILE A 109 12.78 1.70 11.24
N ASN A 110 13.79 1.32 12.01
CA ASN A 110 14.47 2.23 12.95
C ASN A 110 13.50 2.99 13.89
N GLY A 111 12.45 2.32 14.34
CA GLY A 111 11.42 2.90 15.21
C GLY A 111 10.35 3.73 14.49
N VAL A 112 10.51 4.07 13.22
CA VAL A 112 9.51 4.76 12.41
C VAL A 112 8.51 3.74 11.86
N LYS A 113 7.21 4.01 12.06
CA LYS A 113 6.10 3.16 11.60
C LYS A 113 5.43 3.77 10.38
N ILE A 114 5.44 3.06 9.28
CA ILE A 114 4.86 3.44 8.00
C ILE A 114 3.69 2.50 7.70
N TYR A 115 2.49 3.04 7.58
CA TYR A 115 1.30 2.28 7.18
C TYR A 115 1.04 2.47 5.69
N PHE A 116 1.13 1.40 4.93
CA PHE A 116 0.71 1.30 3.53
C PHE A 116 -0.64 0.61 3.51
N ALA A 117 -1.72 1.35 3.22
CA ALA A 117 -3.08 0.85 3.41
C ALA A 117 -3.49 -0.21 2.38
N GLY A 118 -2.90 -0.18 1.16
CA GLY A 118 -3.42 -0.90 0.01
C GLY A 118 -4.78 -0.35 -0.44
N ASP A 119 -5.52 -1.12 -1.21
CA ASP A 119 -6.83 -0.75 -1.68
C ASP A 119 -7.90 -1.09 -0.65
N THR A 120 -8.44 -0.07 -0.02
CA THR A 120 -9.33 -0.24 1.13
C THR A 120 -10.27 0.94 1.32
N ASP A 121 -11.39 0.69 1.96
CA ASP A 121 -12.19 1.71 2.64
C ASP A 121 -11.61 2.00 4.03
N LYS A 122 -12.20 2.99 4.72
CA LYS A 122 -11.94 3.24 6.14
C LYS A 122 -12.52 2.10 6.99
N ILE A 123 -11.71 1.06 7.22
CA ILE A 123 -12.12 -0.16 7.93
C ILE A 123 -11.96 -0.03 9.46
N PRO A 124 -12.76 -0.74 10.26
CA PRO A 124 -12.71 -0.67 11.73
C PRO A 124 -11.34 -1.03 12.32
N GLU A 125 -10.60 -1.92 11.66
CA GLU A 125 -9.28 -2.39 12.08
C GLU A 125 -8.25 -1.25 12.15
N MET A 126 -8.42 -0.15 11.40
CA MET A 126 -7.53 1.02 11.42
C MET A 126 -7.43 1.68 12.81
N LYS A 127 -8.47 1.56 13.66
CA LYS A 127 -8.44 2.06 15.05
C LYS A 127 -7.29 1.47 15.88
N LYS A 128 -6.81 0.28 15.51
CA LYS A 128 -5.73 -0.43 16.21
C LYS A 128 -4.34 -0.13 15.64
N ILE A 129 -4.28 0.52 14.49
CA ILE A 129 -3.02 0.86 13.82
C ILE A 129 -2.50 2.19 14.38
N LYS A 130 -1.23 2.20 14.78
CA LYS A 130 -0.51 3.41 15.19
C LYS A 130 0.70 3.55 14.29
N CYS A 131 0.76 4.65 13.53
CA CYS A 131 1.84 4.91 12.57
C CYS A 131 2.33 6.35 12.64
N ASP A 132 3.55 6.59 12.17
CA ASP A 132 4.12 7.93 11.99
C ASP A 132 3.78 8.50 10.61
N ILE A 133 3.72 7.63 9.62
CA ILE A 133 3.43 7.96 8.21
C ILE A 133 2.33 7.01 7.73
N ALA A 134 1.30 7.54 7.07
CA ALA A 134 0.25 6.76 6.44
C ALA A 134 0.17 7.06 4.94
N LEU A 135 0.21 6.02 4.11
CA LEU A 135 -0.08 6.09 2.68
C LEU A 135 -1.53 5.64 2.51
N LEU A 136 -2.42 6.56 2.08
CA LEU A 136 -3.86 6.34 2.01
C LEU A 136 -4.37 6.56 0.58
N PRO A 137 -5.21 5.66 0.03
CA PRO A 137 -5.84 5.87 -1.25
C PRO A 137 -6.91 6.96 -1.16
N VAL A 138 -7.12 7.73 -2.26
CA VAL A 138 -7.99 8.93 -2.25
C VAL A 138 -8.92 9.07 -3.46
N SER A 139 -8.87 8.16 -4.43
CA SER A 139 -9.58 8.33 -5.71
C SER A 139 -11.10 8.16 -5.66
N GLY A 140 -11.66 7.55 -4.60
CA GLY A 140 -13.10 7.40 -4.41
C GLY A 140 -13.79 6.34 -5.29
N THR A 141 -13.14 5.87 -6.35
CA THR A 141 -13.79 4.95 -7.30
C THR A 141 -13.82 3.51 -6.80
N TYR A 142 -12.68 2.97 -6.43
CA TYR A 142 -12.52 1.58 -5.93
C TYR A 142 -12.12 1.53 -4.46
N VAL A 143 -11.76 2.67 -3.91
CA VAL A 143 -11.14 2.87 -2.61
C VAL A 143 -11.73 4.09 -1.92
N MET A 144 -11.22 4.47 -0.75
CA MET A 144 -11.60 5.72 -0.06
C MET A 144 -11.54 6.91 -0.99
N ASP A 145 -12.48 7.83 -0.85
CA ASP A 145 -12.34 9.21 -1.33
C ASP A 145 -11.53 10.06 -0.34
N ALA A 146 -11.30 11.34 -0.70
CA ALA A 146 -10.50 12.24 0.14
C ALA A 146 -11.12 12.50 1.52
N ASP A 147 -12.46 12.56 1.62
CA ASP A 147 -13.16 12.75 2.90
C ASP A 147 -12.97 11.53 3.80
N GLU A 148 -13.15 10.33 3.26
CA GLU A 148 -12.94 9.07 3.98
C GLU A 148 -11.48 8.87 4.38
N ALA A 149 -10.53 9.26 3.51
CA ALA A 149 -9.10 9.22 3.82
C ALA A 149 -8.75 10.21 4.95
N ALA A 150 -9.38 11.38 5.00
CA ALA A 150 -9.22 12.33 6.10
C ALA A 150 -9.76 11.76 7.43
N GLU A 151 -10.90 11.07 7.39
CA GLU A 151 -11.45 10.38 8.56
C GLU A 151 -10.57 9.19 8.99
N ALA A 152 -9.98 8.45 8.04
CA ALA A 152 -9.01 7.39 8.34
C ALA A 152 -7.74 7.97 8.97
N ALA A 153 -7.25 9.11 8.49
CA ALA A 153 -6.13 9.82 9.09
C ALA A 153 -6.41 10.24 10.55
N ASP A 154 -7.63 10.65 10.87
CA ASP A 154 -8.02 10.95 12.26
C ASP A 154 -7.93 9.71 13.17
N LEU A 155 -8.34 8.53 12.67
CA LEU A 155 -8.25 7.28 13.44
C LEU A 155 -6.80 6.82 13.65
N LEU A 156 -5.97 6.94 12.61
CA LEU A 156 -4.57 6.53 12.59
C LEU A 156 -3.67 7.52 13.38
N ASN A 157 -4.04 8.79 13.35
CA ASN A 157 -3.32 9.93 13.95
C ASN A 157 -1.82 9.95 13.59
N PRO A 158 -1.45 9.89 12.30
CA PRO A 158 -0.06 9.93 11.86
C PRO A 158 0.48 11.36 11.91
N LYS A 159 1.82 11.52 11.85
CA LYS A 159 2.45 12.83 11.65
C LYS A 159 2.37 13.28 10.19
N ILE A 160 2.43 12.32 9.27
CA ILE A 160 2.47 12.55 7.82
C ILE A 160 1.46 11.63 7.13
N VAL A 161 0.68 12.19 6.19
CA VAL A 161 -0.13 11.45 5.24
C VAL A 161 0.43 11.65 3.84
N ILE A 162 0.54 10.58 3.07
CA ILE A 162 0.90 10.59 1.66
C ILE A 162 -0.30 10.02 0.90
N PRO A 163 -1.03 10.84 0.11
CA PRO A 163 -2.10 10.34 -0.74
C PRO A 163 -1.54 9.44 -1.83
N MET A 164 -2.25 8.38 -2.14
CA MET A 164 -1.94 7.43 -3.22
C MET A 164 -3.19 7.04 -4.00
N HIS A 165 -3.04 6.20 -5.04
CA HIS A 165 -4.11 5.64 -5.85
C HIS A 165 -5.00 6.72 -6.51
N TYR A 166 -4.39 7.69 -7.21
CA TYR A 166 -5.07 8.74 -7.95
C TYR A 166 -4.29 9.14 -9.22
N GLY A 167 -5.02 9.67 -10.20
CA GLY A 167 -4.46 10.36 -11.38
C GLY A 167 -3.69 9.49 -12.38
N VAL A 168 -3.77 8.15 -12.33
CA VAL A 168 -3.24 7.22 -13.37
C VAL A 168 -4.39 6.46 -14.01
N ILE A 169 -5.01 5.55 -13.26
CA ILE A 169 -6.14 4.74 -13.74
C ILE A 169 -7.45 5.41 -13.37
N VAL A 170 -7.56 5.92 -12.15
CA VAL A 170 -8.74 6.58 -11.58
C VAL A 170 -8.34 7.78 -10.76
N GLY A 171 -9.32 8.63 -10.46
CA GLY A 171 -9.12 9.85 -9.68
C GLY A 171 -8.26 10.89 -10.40
N SER A 172 -7.90 11.94 -9.69
CA SER A 172 -7.14 13.07 -10.20
C SER A 172 -6.21 13.64 -9.12
N GLU A 173 -5.33 14.55 -9.48
CA GLU A 173 -4.50 15.29 -8.52
C GLU A 173 -5.35 16.12 -7.55
N ASN A 174 -6.56 16.55 -7.96
CA ASN A 174 -7.48 17.27 -7.10
C ASN A 174 -7.90 16.46 -5.88
N ASP A 175 -7.94 15.13 -5.96
CA ASP A 175 -8.28 14.26 -4.82
C ASP A 175 -7.19 14.33 -3.74
N ALA A 176 -5.93 14.36 -4.15
CA ALA A 176 -4.80 14.54 -3.24
C ALA A 176 -4.75 15.95 -2.64
N VAL A 177 -5.06 16.98 -3.44
CA VAL A 177 -5.17 18.37 -2.97
C VAL A 177 -6.32 18.49 -1.98
N LYS A 178 -7.49 17.91 -2.28
CA LYS A 178 -8.64 17.91 -1.36
C LYS A 178 -8.29 17.27 -0.02
N LEU A 179 -7.59 16.12 -0.01
CA LEU A 179 -7.14 15.51 1.24
C LEU A 179 -6.20 16.45 2.00
N LYS A 180 -5.27 17.13 1.31
CA LYS A 180 -4.36 18.10 1.94
C LYS A 180 -5.15 19.23 2.62
N ASP A 181 -6.15 19.80 1.94
CA ASP A 181 -6.96 20.90 2.46
C ASP A 181 -7.78 20.45 3.68
N LEU A 182 -8.36 19.24 3.65
CA LEU A 182 -9.09 18.65 4.77
C LEU A 182 -8.22 18.42 6.02
N LEU A 183 -6.91 18.19 5.84
CA LEU A 183 -5.97 17.97 6.93
C LEU A 183 -5.19 19.22 7.36
N GLU A 184 -5.32 20.36 6.66
CA GLU A 184 -4.54 21.58 6.89
C GLU A 184 -4.66 22.08 8.33
N ASN A 185 -5.88 22.08 8.91
CA ASN A 185 -6.15 22.52 10.28
C ASN A 185 -5.90 21.43 11.35
N LYS A 186 -5.42 20.26 10.92
CA LYS A 186 -5.05 19.15 11.80
C LYS A 186 -3.53 19.12 11.95
N LYS A 187 -3.01 18.63 13.05
CA LYS A 187 -1.56 18.46 13.25
C LYS A 187 -0.96 17.34 12.39
N ILE A 188 -1.52 17.13 11.19
CA ILE A 188 -1.15 16.07 10.24
C ILE A 188 -0.65 16.74 8.95
N LYS A 189 0.63 16.52 8.64
CA LYS A 189 1.22 17.06 7.41
C LYS A 189 0.86 16.18 6.22
N THR A 190 0.25 16.73 5.18
CA THR A 190 0.07 16.03 3.90
C THR A 190 1.25 16.29 2.98
N VAL A 191 1.81 15.23 2.40
CA VAL A 191 2.92 15.29 1.44
C VAL A 191 2.45 14.66 0.14
N ILE A 192 2.14 15.48 -0.86
CA ILE A 192 1.87 15.03 -2.23
C ILE A 192 3.23 14.80 -2.90
N LYS A 193 3.44 13.61 -3.43
CA LYS A 193 4.68 13.23 -4.11
C LYS A 193 4.54 13.44 -5.61
N ASP A 194 5.56 14.02 -6.23
CA ASP A 194 5.68 14.01 -7.68
C ASP A 194 5.80 12.57 -8.17
N ARG A 195 5.17 12.29 -9.29
CA ARG A 195 5.32 11.01 -9.96
C ARG A 195 6.56 11.03 -10.82
N GLU A 196 7.39 10.03 -10.69
CA GLU A 196 8.43 9.76 -11.68
C GLU A 196 7.78 9.03 -12.89
N VAL A 197 6.97 9.77 -13.66
CA VAL A 197 6.47 9.28 -14.96
C VAL A 197 7.53 9.60 -15.99
N LYS A 198 8.12 8.57 -16.57
CA LYS A 198 8.88 8.67 -17.80
C LYS A 198 8.12 8.03 -18.93
#